data_1f5ee75ef5cdfab932a62c2eaf8e32e7
#
_entry.id   1f5ee75ef5cdfab932a62c2eaf8e32e7
#
_cell.length_a   1.000
_cell.length_b   1.000
_cell.length_c   1.000
_cell.angle_alpha   90.00
_cell.angle_beta   90.00
_cell.angle_gamma   90.00
#
_symmetry.space_group_name_H-M   'P 1'
#
loop_
_entity.id
_entity.type
_entity.pdbx_description
1 polymer ?
#
loop_
_entity_poly.entity_id
_entity_poly.type
_entity_poly.pdbx_seq_one_letter_code
_entity_poly.pdbx_strand_id
1 'polypeptide(L)'
;MEPLFGNTDNYRVLIRDKKGAYLLHPFISKTEKKFTIEQCSSIVSSTKYFAIINLGKLSLYSTKDCSLFKQFDDLEQVVAVHFSMNDKYLTVILKPAIEKNLKIFNLSNNFELINEFRSQTHPNNCWPQIKFSKDEKNIYFYNKTTLEIYDDKKNLINKFENILGYEDITFDNKHYFVASTFIIKNNGKKEYSFVLYDYQDLSKPSKVLNTSYTDRVKIKVSLDQKYVLFNAINDNPSNKSYYGQSNIYFFEITTSRFIKINLPEGPIHDFAFTPNGEHFIVCAGHLPSAVKLYKKNGLYEKDIAKGNFNTIKISPDSRFVALCGFGALKGDIEFYSLIDGALIGKNNFFCCVNFEWSQDSKYLLGSVLSTRVKVDNEYRIMKYNGEEVVVDKNVGEIYDCLFLYEEDENKIKYDEFNIEKNSKSLENKKKENTGGIKLTSTLGKIEFTNKGKEIPIDDGEIIGLGKKKKKKKHNKDNK
;
A
#
# COMPACT_ATOMS: atom_id res chain seq x y z
N MET A 1 18.54 19.73 -29.63
CA MET A 1 17.41 19.07 -28.98
C MET A 1 17.49 19.42 -27.51
N GLU A 2 16.76 20.43 -27.08
CA GLU A 2 16.64 20.74 -25.66
C GLU A 2 15.91 19.60 -24.95
N PRO A 3 16.31 19.24 -23.73
CA PRO A 3 15.66 18.17 -22.99
C PRO A 3 14.23 18.56 -22.67
N LEU A 4 13.27 17.78 -23.17
CA LEU A 4 11.82 17.83 -22.87
C LEU A 4 11.49 17.53 -21.39
N PHE A 5 12.48 17.57 -20.51
CA PHE A 5 12.35 17.24 -19.10
C PHE A 5 12.60 18.51 -18.28
N GLY A 6 11.56 18.94 -17.57
CA GLY A 6 11.66 20.00 -16.58
C GLY A 6 12.81 19.74 -15.60
N ASN A 7 13.20 20.73 -14.85
CA ASN A 7 14.37 20.75 -13.99
C ASN A 7 14.48 19.47 -13.15
N THR A 8 15.42 18.57 -13.53
CA THR A 8 15.66 17.28 -12.86
C THR A 8 16.40 17.47 -11.53
N ASP A 9 16.82 18.68 -11.22
CA ASP A 9 17.60 19.02 -10.03
C ASP A 9 16.80 18.84 -8.73
N ASN A 10 15.46 18.82 -8.83
CA ASN A 10 14.56 18.74 -7.67
C ASN A 10 14.36 17.31 -7.14
N TYR A 11 14.79 16.26 -7.89
CA TYR A 11 14.64 14.89 -7.41
C TYR A 11 15.81 14.49 -6.54
N ARG A 12 15.51 14.17 -5.30
CA ARG A 12 16.48 13.68 -4.33
C ARG A 12 16.05 12.33 -3.78
N VAL A 13 17.02 11.45 -3.61
CA VAL A 13 16.79 10.12 -3.02
C VAL A 13 17.62 9.99 -1.74
N LEU A 14 16.93 9.76 -0.63
CA LEU A 14 17.55 9.49 0.66
C LEU A 14 17.70 7.99 0.81
N ILE A 15 18.93 7.53 0.97
CA ILE A 15 19.26 6.11 1.07
C ILE A 15 19.88 5.83 2.44
N ARG A 16 19.47 4.74 3.07
CA ARG A 16 20.14 4.19 4.23
C ARG A 16 20.80 2.87 3.87
N ASP A 17 22.09 2.80 4.05
CA ASP A 17 22.90 1.59 3.89
C ASP A 17 23.52 1.12 5.22
N LYS A 18 24.40 0.13 5.15
CA LYS A 18 25.12 -0.40 6.33
C LYS A 18 26.03 0.63 7.01
N LYS A 19 26.50 1.64 6.28
CA LYS A 19 27.41 2.67 6.80
C LYS A 19 26.66 3.84 7.42
N GLY A 20 25.42 4.08 6.96
CA GLY A 20 24.61 5.19 7.45
C GLY A 20 23.55 5.66 6.47
N ALA A 21 23.21 6.93 6.50
CA ALA A 21 22.26 7.57 5.58
C ALA A 21 22.96 8.62 4.71
N TYR A 22 22.56 8.71 3.44
CA TYR A 22 23.10 9.69 2.51
C TYR A 22 22.08 10.10 1.46
N LEU A 23 22.26 11.29 0.90
CA LEU A 23 21.41 11.89 -0.13
C LEU A 23 22.11 11.85 -1.49
N LEU A 24 21.37 11.47 -2.50
CA LEU A 24 21.78 11.50 -3.90
C LEU A 24 20.85 12.37 -4.74
N HIS A 25 21.43 12.97 -5.82
CA HIS A 25 20.69 13.54 -6.94
C HIS A 25 20.76 12.57 -8.12
N PRO A 26 19.81 11.67 -8.29
CA PRO A 26 19.97 10.50 -9.15
C PRO A 26 20.09 10.83 -10.64
N PHE A 27 19.63 12.01 -11.07
CA PHE A 27 19.69 12.45 -12.48
C PHE A 27 20.94 13.29 -12.80
N ILE A 28 21.57 13.89 -11.79
CA ILE A 28 22.75 14.75 -11.98
C ILE A 28 24.02 13.95 -11.74
N SER A 29 24.10 13.29 -10.58
CA SER A 29 25.26 12.49 -10.19
C SER A 29 24.80 11.29 -9.36
N LYS A 30 25.01 10.09 -9.90
CA LYS A 30 24.63 8.83 -9.21
C LYS A 30 25.53 8.50 -8.02
N THR A 31 26.71 9.11 -7.93
CA THR A 31 27.75 8.74 -6.96
C THR A 31 28.08 9.82 -5.95
N GLU A 32 27.73 11.06 -6.23
CA GLU A 32 28.04 12.18 -5.34
C GLU A 32 27.06 12.22 -4.17
N LYS A 33 27.57 11.95 -2.96
CA LYS A 33 26.81 12.04 -1.72
C LYS A 33 26.79 13.49 -1.24
N LYS A 34 25.65 14.15 -1.34
CA LYS A 34 25.48 15.55 -0.90
C LYS A 34 25.36 15.71 0.61
N PHE A 35 24.95 14.64 1.28
CA PHE A 35 24.72 14.60 2.72
C PHE A 35 25.04 13.19 3.22
N THR A 36 25.76 13.07 4.34
CA THR A 36 26.14 11.75 4.89
C THR A 36 26.09 11.78 6.41
N ILE A 37 25.41 10.79 7.01
CA ILE A 37 25.38 10.54 8.45
C ILE A 37 25.76 9.08 8.68
N GLU A 38 26.76 8.86 9.50
CA GLU A 38 27.23 7.51 9.85
C GLU A 38 26.30 6.82 10.86
N GLN A 39 26.27 5.49 10.83
CA GLN A 39 25.60 4.62 11.82
C GLN A 39 24.08 4.84 11.97
N CYS A 40 23.39 5.22 10.91
CA CYS A 40 21.95 5.40 10.93
C CYS A 40 21.19 4.08 11.07
N SER A 41 20.29 3.98 12.04
CA SER A 41 19.43 2.80 12.26
C SER A 41 18.07 2.87 11.57
N SER A 42 17.53 4.09 11.35
CA SER A 42 16.25 4.30 10.66
C SER A 42 16.18 5.72 10.09
N ILE A 43 15.48 5.85 8.97
CA ILE A 43 15.11 7.14 8.38
C ILE A 43 13.59 7.19 8.15
N VAL A 44 12.99 8.34 8.37
CA VAL A 44 11.58 8.61 8.08
C VAL A 44 11.47 10.02 7.52
N SER A 45 10.79 10.21 6.40
CA SER A 45 10.58 11.52 5.79
C SER A 45 9.13 11.98 5.88
N SER A 46 8.94 13.28 5.94
CA SER A 46 7.68 13.99 5.77
C SER A 46 7.87 15.07 4.69
N THR A 47 6.92 15.99 4.56
CA THR A 47 7.03 17.07 3.58
C THR A 47 8.13 18.07 3.95
N LYS A 48 8.21 18.49 5.23
CA LYS A 48 9.14 19.54 5.69
C LYS A 48 10.40 18.99 6.34
N TYR A 49 10.33 17.78 6.88
CA TYR A 49 11.39 17.22 7.70
C TYR A 49 11.72 15.78 7.30
N PHE A 50 12.94 15.39 7.57
CA PHE A 50 13.26 13.98 7.68
C PHE A 50 13.96 13.71 9.03
N ALA A 51 13.60 12.58 9.62
CA ALA A 51 14.10 12.12 10.90
C ALA A 51 15.15 11.05 10.68
N ILE A 52 16.25 11.12 11.43
CA ILE A 52 17.28 10.09 11.50
C ILE A 52 17.39 9.61 12.93
N ILE A 53 17.32 8.27 13.09
CA ILE A 53 17.62 7.61 14.36
C ILE A 53 19.03 7.03 14.26
N ASN A 54 19.91 7.51 15.12
CA ASN A 54 21.29 7.06 15.21
C ASN A 54 21.56 6.54 16.63
N LEU A 55 21.86 5.23 16.76
CA LEU A 55 22.10 4.58 18.05
C LEU A 55 21.05 4.88 19.13
N GLY A 56 19.79 5.02 18.71
CA GLY A 56 18.66 5.33 19.59
C GLY A 56 18.51 6.81 19.94
N LYS A 57 19.31 7.73 19.35
CA LYS A 57 19.15 9.17 19.42
C LYS A 57 18.42 9.68 18.19
N LEU A 58 17.60 10.70 18.35
CA LEU A 58 16.77 11.28 17.29
C LEU A 58 17.29 12.64 16.87
N SER A 59 17.46 12.81 15.56
CA SER A 59 17.77 14.10 14.95
C SER A 59 16.79 14.37 13.80
N LEU A 60 16.32 15.62 13.71
CA LEU A 60 15.46 16.11 12.62
C LEU A 60 16.28 17.02 11.72
N TYR A 61 16.06 16.88 10.43
CA TYR A 61 16.68 17.68 9.38
C TYR A 61 15.60 18.30 8.49
N SER A 62 15.88 19.47 7.95
CA SER A 62 15.05 20.12 6.93
C SER A 62 15.14 19.35 5.61
N THR A 63 14.01 19.10 4.95
CA THR A 63 14.00 18.51 3.60
C THR A 63 14.55 19.47 2.56
N LYS A 64 14.49 20.79 2.78
CA LYS A 64 14.91 21.82 1.84
C LYS A 64 16.40 21.86 1.59
N ASP A 65 17.19 21.92 2.65
CA ASP A 65 18.64 22.15 2.59
C ASP A 65 19.48 21.11 3.35
N CYS A 66 18.81 20.10 3.94
CA CYS A 66 19.42 19.06 4.77
C CYS A 66 20.13 19.59 6.01
N SER A 67 19.82 20.82 6.45
CA SER A 67 20.37 21.37 7.69
C SER A 67 19.76 20.66 8.91
N LEU A 68 20.56 20.53 9.97
CA LEU A 68 20.09 20.00 11.24
C LEU A 68 19.09 21.00 11.85
N PHE A 69 17.84 20.57 11.99
CA PHE A 69 16.76 21.38 12.54
C PHE A 69 16.67 21.24 14.07
N LYS A 70 16.73 20.00 14.57
CA LYS A 70 16.65 19.70 16.01
C LYS A 70 17.32 18.37 16.34
N GLN A 71 18.11 18.34 17.40
CA GLN A 71 18.55 17.12 18.06
C GLN A 71 17.81 16.98 19.39
N PHE A 72 17.31 15.77 19.68
CA PHE A 72 16.60 15.45 20.92
C PHE A 72 17.58 14.77 21.88
N ASP A 73 18.27 15.58 22.69
CA ASP A 73 19.31 15.08 23.62
C ASP A 73 18.71 14.30 24.79
N ASP A 74 17.44 14.64 25.16
CA ASP A 74 16.70 14.01 26.28
C ASP A 74 16.03 12.69 25.88
N LEU A 75 16.09 12.29 24.60
CA LEU A 75 15.50 11.06 24.10
C LEU A 75 16.57 10.02 23.85
N GLU A 76 16.50 8.94 24.61
CA GLU A 76 17.34 7.77 24.42
C GLU A 76 16.49 6.55 24.03
N GLN A 77 17.11 5.60 23.34
CA GLN A 77 16.51 4.33 22.94
C GLN A 77 15.26 4.50 22.04
N VAL A 78 15.30 5.50 21.17
CA VAL A 78 14.28 5.71 20.14
C VAL A 78 14.27 4.51 19.18
N VAL A 79 13.07 3.98 18.92
CA VAL A 79 12.84 2.81 18.04
C VAL A 79 12.24 3.22 16.71
N ALA A 80 11.24 4.09 16.74
CA ALA A 80 10.56 4.58 15.54
C ALA A 80 9.96 5.97 15.76
N VAL A 81 9.73 6.67 14.68
CA VAL A 81 9.06 7.98 14.66
C VAL A 81 8.00 8.03 13.57
N HIS A 82 7.04 8.92 13.74
CA HIS A 82 5.98 9.16 12.76
C HIS A 82 5.57 10.63 12.80
N PHE A 83 5.46 11.26 11.63
CA PHE A 83 4.99 12.64 11.48
C PHE A 83 3.47 12.66 11.27
N SER A 84 2.81 13.68 11.78
CA SER A 84 1.43 13.98 11.39
C SER A 84 1.37 14.50 9.95
N MET A 85 0.17 14.51 9.34
CA MET A 85 0.00 14.81 7.91
C MET A 85 0.48 16.22 7.52
N ASN A 86 0.32 17.22 8.42
CA ASN A 86 0.71 18.61 8.15
C ASN A 86 2.02 18.99 8.86
N ASP A 87 2.80 18.01 9.32
CA ASP A 87 4.06 18.21 10.05
C ASP A 87 3.94 19.07 11.33
N LYS A 88 2.74 19.09 11.96
CA LYS A 88 2.56 19.79 13.24
C LYS A 88 3.07 18.95 14.41
N TYR A 89 2.90 17.64 14.34
CA TYR A 89 3.26 16.71 15.40
C TYR A 89 4.26 15.65 14.99
N LEU A 90 5.10 15.28 15.94
CA LEU A 90 6.02 14.13 15.84
C LEU A 90 5.69 13.15 16.94
N THR A 91 5.35 11.91 16.56
CA THR A 91 5.21 10.79 17.49
C THR A 91 6.51 10.02 17.54
N VAL A 92 7.01 9.76 18.74
CA VAL A 92 8.24 9.01 19.00
C VAL A 92 7.93 7.82 19.90
N ILE A 93 8.37 6.64 19.50
CA ILE A 93 8.32 5.46 20.38
C ILE A 93 9.72 5.06 20.82
N LEU A 94 9.87 4.86 22.12
CA LEU A 94 11.07 4.40 22.80
C LEU A 94 10.96 2.89 23.07
N LYS A 95 12.05 2.25 23.50
CA LYS A 95 12.01 0.84 23.87
C LYS A 95 10.93 0.54 24.92
N PRO A 96 10.31 -0.66 24.89
CA PRO A 96 9.21 -1.02 25.80
C PRO A 96 9.57 -1.04 27.30
N ALA A 97 10.85 -1.06 27.66
CA ALA A 97 11.32 -1.00 29.05
C ALA A 97 11.00 0.36 29.71
N ILE A 98 10.81 1.41 28.93
CA ILE A 98 10.49 2.76 29.38
C ILE A 98 9.00 2.83 29.68
N GLU A 99 8.59 3.33 30.87
CA GLU A 99 7.20 3.32 31.31
C GLU A 99 6.28 4.11 30.37
N LYS A 100 6.63 5.35 30.07
CA LYS A 100 5.91 6.21 29.11
C LYS A 100 6.71 6.28 27.81
N ASN A 101 6.67 5.20 27.08
CA ASN A 101 7.53 4.98 25.93
C ASN A 101 7.00 5.55 24.62
N LEU A 102 5.78 6.08 24.58
CA LEU A 102 5.18 6.71 23.40
C LEU A 102 4.95 8.18 23.69
N LYS A 103 5.62 9.06 22.97
CA LYS A 103 5.65 10.51 23.20
C LYS A 103 5.19 11.26 21.95
N ILE A 104 4.48 12.37 22.15
CA ILE A 104 4.02 13.27 21.09
C ILE A 104 4.59 14.66 21.32
N PHE A 105 5.29 15.18 20.33
CA PHE A 105 5.87 16.51 20.33
C PHE A 105 5.16 17.43 19.34
N ASN A 106 4.96 18.69 19.70
CA ASN A 106 4.50 19.73 18.79
C ASN A 106 5.70 20.40 18.10
N LEU A 107 5.84 20.17 16.81
CA LEU A 107 6.95 20.74 16.01
C LEU A 107 6.82 22.25 15.80
N SER A 108 5.57 22.77 15.81
CA SER A 108 5.30 24.19 15.60
C SER A 108 5.47 25.03 16.86
N ASN A 109 5.50 24.40 18.04
CA ASN A 109 5.63 25.07 19.34
C ASN A 109 6.88 24.58 20.07
N ASN A 110 8.05 24.93 19.57
CA ASN A 110 9.35 24.69 20.19
C ASN A 110 9.56 23.24 20.70
N PHE A 111 8.99 22.24 20.01
CA PHE A 111 9.07 20.81 20.37
C PHE A 111 8.50 20.47 21.75
N GLU A 112 7.46 21.20 22.16
CA GLU A 112 6.76 20.93 23.42
C GLU A 112 6.24 19.50 23.44
N LEU A 113 6.47 18.77 24.54
CA LEU A 113 5.87 17.47 24.79
C LEU A 113 4.38 17.63 25.09
N ILE A 114 3.54 17.21 24.12
CA ILE A 114 2.09 17.35 24.20
C ILE A 114 1.47 16.24 25.05
N ASN A 115 1.85 15.00 24.79
CA ASN A 115 1.29 13.86 25.50
C ASN A 115 2.28 12.69 25.54
N GLU A 116 2.06 11.76 26.49
CA GLU A 116 2.84 10.55 26.60
C GLU A 116 1.98 9.38 27.06
N PHE A 117 2.21 8.21 26.46
CA PHE A 117 1.42 7.00 26.67
C PHE A 117 2.32 5.80 26.96
N ARG A 118 1.72 4.78 27.54
CA ARG A 118 2.31 3.44 27.63
C ARG A 118 1.89 2.59 26.45
N SER A 119 2.80 2.31 25.53
CA SER A 119 2.59 1.29 24.49
C SER A 119 3.17 -0.05 24.95
N GLN A 120 2.34 -1.08 24.96
CA GLN A 120 2.76 -2.47 25.20
C GLN A 120 3.06 -3.23 23.89
N THR A 121 2.73 -2.62 22.74
CA THR A 121 2.84 -3.28 21.43
C THR A 121 4.14 -2.86 20.77
N HIS A 122 4.88 -3.86 20.25
CA HIS A 122 6.07 -3.56 19.48
C HIS A 122 5.70 -2.82 18.18
N PRO A 123 6.46 -1.81 17.73
CA PRO A 123 6.16 -1.03 16.52
C PRO A 123 5.90 -1.88 15.27
N ASN A 124 6.59 -3.00 15.12
CA ASN A 124 6.42 -3.90 13.97
C ASN A 124 4.99 -4.47 13.85
N ASN A 125 4.21 -4.51 14.93
CA ASN A 125 2.89 -5.12 14.96
C ASN A 125 1.76 -4.11 14.78
N CYS A 126 1.95 -2.86 15.20
CA CYS A 126 0.91 -1.84 15.13
C CYS A 126 1.55 -0.44 15.16
N TRP A 127 2.14 -0.02 14.05
CA TRP A 127 2.72 1.32 13.96
C TRP A 127 2.18 2.05 12.73
N PRO A 128 1.85 3.33 12.81
CA PRO A 128 1.80 4.16 14.04
C PRO A 128 0.58 3.85 14.92
N GLN A 129 0.77 3.82 16.25
CA GLN A 129 -0.33 3.67 17.23
C GLN A 129 -1.09 4.97 17.46
N ILE A 130 -0.46 6.09 17.11
CA ILE A 130 -1.06 7.42 17.15
C ILE A 130 -1.39 7.83 15.72
N LYS A 131 -2.62 8.24 15.50
CA LYS A 131 -3.04 8.99 14.32
C LYS A 131 -3.59 10.34 14.78
N PHE A 132 -3.67 11.27 13.84
CA PHE A 132 -4.22 12.60 14.06
C PHE A 132 -5.43 12.81 13.15
N SER A 133 -6.39 13.63 13.61
CA SER A 133 -7.43 14.13 12.71
C SER A 133 -6.80 14.97 11.59
N LYS A 134 -7.51 15.17 10.47
CA LYS A 134 -6.98 15.94 9.34
C LYS A 134 -6.70 17.40 9.70
N ASP A 135 -7.48 17.98 10.60
CA ASP A 135 -7.27 19.33 11.16
C ASP A 135 -6.27 19.33 12.33
N GLU A 136 -5.76 18.13 12.68
CA GLU A 136 -4.78 17.89 13.75
C GLU A 136 -5.20 18.44 15.12
N LYS A 137 -6.52 18.53 15.40
CA LYS A 137 -7.04 18.90 16.73
C LYS A 137 -7.25 17.70 17.63
N ASN A 138 -7.52 16.52 17.06
CA ASN A 138 -7.75 15.30 17.81
C ASN A 138 -6.60 14.32 17.62
N ILE A 139 -6.27 13.63 18.70
CA ILE A 139 -5.23 12.62 18.80
C ILE A 139 -5.91 11.28 19.06
N TYR A 140 -5.70 10.31 18.20
CA TYR A 140 -6.25 8.96 18.29
C TYR A 140 -5.18 8.01 18.78
N PHE A 141 -5.32 7.51 19.99
CA PHE A 141 -4.46 6.45 20.51
C PHE A 141 -5.15 5.10 20.37
N TYR A 142 -4.64 4.27 19.48
CA TYR A 142 -5.19 2.94 19.19
C TYR A 142 -4.29 1.85 19.77
N ASN A 143 -4.82 1.08 20.71
CA ASN A 143 -4.11 0.00 21.36
C ASN A 143 -4.93 -1.30 21.27
N LYS A 144 -4.51 -2.20 20.37
CA LYS A 144 -5.19 -3.47 20.04
C LYS A 144 -6.63 -3.25 19.53
N THR A 145 -7.61 -3.22 20.45
CA THR A 145 -9.04 -3.05 20.15
C THR A 145 -9.65 -1.87 20.89
N THR A 146 -8.82 -1.09 21.60
CA THR A 146 -9.26 0.10 22.32
C THR A 146 -8.81 1.34 21.58
N LEU A 147 -9.72 2.28 21.35
CA LEU A 147 -9.44 3.58 20.76
C LEU A 147 -9.77 4.66 21.79
N GLU A 148 -8.79 5.47 22.14
CA GLU A 148 -8.93 6.65 22.98
C GLU A 148 -8.72 7.89 22.11
N ILE A 149 -9.61 8.88 22.27
CA ILE A 149 -9.58 10.15 21.55
C ILE A 149 -9.27 11.27 22.53
N TYR A 150 -8.23 12.02 22.24
CA TYR A 150 -7.81 13.17 23.04
C TYR A 150 -7.89 14.45 22.22
N ASP A 151 -8.14 15.58 22.87
CA ASP A 151 -7.97 16.90 22.29
C ASP A 151 -6.48 17.34 22.28
N ASP A 152 -6.20 18.47 21.65
CA ASP A 152 -4.86 19.10 21.62
C ASP A 152 -4.40 19.62 23.00
N LYS A 153 -5.31 19.65 24.01
CA LYS A 153 -5.04 20.04 25.41
C LYS A 153 -4.85 18.86 26.35
N LYS A 154 -4.72 17.64 25.81
CA LYS A 154 -4.53 16.37 26.57
C LYS A 154 -5.79 15.85 27.30
N ASN A 155 -6.96 16.43 27.07
CA ASN A 155 -8.18 15.92 27.68
C ASN A 155 -8.70 14.71 26.91
N LEU A 156 -9.07 13.65 27.62
CA LEU A 156 -9.74 12.49 27.03
C LEU A 156 -11.17 12.91 26.65
N ILE A 157 -11.45 12.89 25.33
CA ILE A 157 -12.79 13.17 24.79
C ILE A 157 -13.68 11.94 24.92
N ASN A 158 -13.19 10.78 24.48
CA ASN A 158 -13.94 9.52 24.54
C ASN A 158 -13.01 8.30 24.47
N LYS A 159 -13.57 7.15 24.88
CA LYS A 159 -12.91 5.84 24.81
C LYS A 159 -13.88 4.80 24.23
N PHE A 160 -13.42 4.09 23.23
CA PHE A 160 -14.17 3.03 22.55
C PHE A 160 -13.45 1.69 22.72
N GLU A 161 -14.23 0.63 22.89
CA GLU A 161 -13.74 -0.73 23.00
C GLU A 161 -14.22 -1.58 21.80
N ASN A 162 -13.55 -2.70 21.58
CA ASN A 162 -13.88 -3.65 20.50
C ASN A 162 -13.79 -3.05 19.07
N ILE A 163 -12.91 -2.07 18.89
CA ILE A 163 -12.63 -1.46 17.59
C ILE A 163 -11.63 -2.34 16.82
N LEU A 164 -11.97 -2.71 15.58
CA LEU A 164 -11.11 -3.49 14.67
C LEU A 164 -10.33 -2.59 13.70
N GLY A 165 -10.77 -1.37 13.51
CA GLY A 165 -10.15 -0.34 12.69
C GLY A 165 -11.05 0.88 12.61
N TYR A 166 -10.46 2.03 12.30
CA TYR A 166 -11.17 3.30 12.25
C TYR A 166 -10.51 4.27 11.28
N GLU A 167 -11.26 5.26 10.82
CA GLU A 167 -10.77 6.42 10.07
C GLU A 167 -11.57 7.67 10.43
N ASP A 168 -10.88 8.82 10.36
CA ASP A 168 -11.44 10.14 10.61
C ASP A 168 -11.99 10.74 9.32
N ILE A 169 -13.14 11.43 9.43
CA ILE A 169 -13.84 12.00 8.28
C ILE A 169 -14.34 13.40 8.63
N THR A 170 -14.03 14.36 7.78
CA THR A 170 -14.64 15.70 7.85
C THR A 170 -15.45 15.92 6.59
N PHE A 171 -16.75 16.05 6.72
CA PHE A 171 -17.65 16.24 5.61
C PHE A 171 -18.73 17.28 5.93
N ASP A 172 -18.98 18.22 5.01
CA ASP A 172 -20.00 19.27 5.16
C ASP A 172 -19.91 20.03 6.48
N ASN A 173 -18.69 20.46 6.84
CA ASN A 173 -18.35 21.12 8.11
C ASN A 173 -18.69 20.32 9.37
N LYS A 174 -19.04 19.07 9.22
CA LYS A 174 -19.22 18.12 10.35
C LYS A 174 -18.07 17.17 10.43
N HIS A 175 -17.73 16.81 11.64
CA HIS A 175 -16.68 15.88 11.94
C HIS A 175 -17.30 14.55 12.37
N TYR A 176 -16.86 13.46 11.73
CA TYR A 176 -17.31 12.11 12.01
C TYR A 176 -16.11 11.19 12.16
N PHE A 177 -16.29 10.06 12.83
CA PHE A 177 -15.39 8.97 12.64
C PHE A 177 -16.15 7.68 12.28
N VAL A 178 -15.57 6.89 11.40
CA VAL A 178 -16.06 5.57 11.02
C VAL A 178 -15.21 4.51 11.66
N ALA A 179 -15.82 3.46 12.17
CA ALA A 179 -15.11 2.34 12.76
C ALA A 179 -15.75 1.02 12.39
N SER A 180 -14.95 -0.04 12.44
CA SER A 180 -15.43 -1.43 12.50
C SER A 180 -15.37 -1.90 13.93
N THR A 181 -16.47 -2.43 14.43
CA THR A 181 -16.60 -2.86 15.83
C THR A 181 -17.35 -4.20 15.94
N PHE A 182 -17.28 -4.83 17.11
CA PHE A 182 -18.12 -5.96 17.44
C PHE A 182 -18.71 -5.81 18.85
N ILE A 183 -19.90 -6.37 19.06
CA ILE A 183 -20.52 -6.51 20.37
C ILE A 183 -20.62 -8.01 20.72
N ILE A 184 -20.49 -8.32 21.99
CA ILE A 184 -20.67 -9.66 22.52
C ILE A 184 -22.09 -9.75 23.10
N LYS A 185 -22.95 -10.59 22.50
CA LYS A 185 -24.31 -10.85 22.99
C LYS A 185 -24.30 -11.70 24.25
N ASN A 186 -25.43 -11.75 24.96
CA ASN A 186 -25.62 -12.55 26.19
C ASN A 186 -25.32 -14.05 25.99
N ASN A 187 -25.43 -14.57 24.76
CA ASN A 187 -25.08 -15.93 24.40
C ASN A 187 -23.60 -16.13 24.01
N GLY A 188 -22.75 -15.13 24.22
CA GLY A 188 -21.33 -15.15 23.85
C GLY A 188 -21.05 -14.96 22.35
N LYS A 189 -22.10 -14.83 21.51
CA LYS A 189 -21.93 -14.64 20.08
C LYS A 189 -21.54 -13.19 19.76
N LYS A 190 -20.53 -13.01 18.90
CA LYS A 190 -20.13 -11.69 18.40
C LYS A 190 -20.98 -11.26 17.22
N GLU A 191 -21.43 -10.02 17.23
CA GLU A 191 -22.02 -9.33 16.09
C GLU A 191 -21.11 -8.22 15.64
N TYR A 192 -20.89 -8.15 14.33
CA TYR A 192 -19.95 -7.24 13.69
C TYR A 192 -20.71 -6.15 12.94
N SER A 193 -20.23 -4.91 13.06
CA SER A 193 -20.83 -3.78 12.35
C SER A 193 -19.78 -2.75 11.97
N PHE A 194 -20.07 -1.98 10.92
CA PHE A 194 -19.45 -0.69 10.70
C PHE A 194 -20.32 0.38 11.30
N VAL A 195 -19.73 1.33 11.98
CA VAL A 195 -20.42 2.38 12.71
C VAL A 195 -19.90 3.74 12.30
N LEU A 196 -20.80 4.72 12.23
CA LEU A 196 -20.46 6.13 12.04
C LEU A 196 -20.84 6.88 13.31
N TYR A 197 -19.89 7.60 13.88
CA TYR A 197 -20.11 8.50 15.02
C TYR A 197 -20.00 9.94 14.58
N ASP A 198 -20.91 10.78 15.08
CA ASP A 198 -20.80 12.24 14.98
C ASP A 198 -20.02 12.76 16.20
N TYR A 199 -19.02 13.64 15.99
CA TYR A 199 -18.26 14.23 17.09
C TYR A 199 -19.08 15.11 17.99
N GLN A 200 -20.29 15.54 17.59
CA GLN A 200 -21.22 16.25 18.46
C GLN A 200 -21.84 15.34 19.53
N ASP A 201 -21.96 14.04 19.24
CA ASP A 201 -22.47 13.05 20.20
C ASP A 201 -21.76 11.70 19.98
N LEU A 202 -20.65 11.52 20.67
CA LEU A 202 -19.87 10.29 20.65
C LEU A 202 -20.43 9.18 21.57
N SER A 203 -21.52 9.46 22.30
CA SER A 203 -22.12 8.48 23.22
C SER A 203 -22.84 7.35 22.48
N LYS A 204 -23.33 7.62 21.28
CA LYS A 204 -24.04 6.65 20.43
C LYS A 204 -23.66 6.79 18.95
N PRO A 205 -23.65 5.69 18.21
CA PRO A 205 -23.42 5.76 16.77
C PRO A 205 -24.60 6.44 16.07
N SER A 206 -24.31 7.34 15.13
CA SER A 206 -25.31 7.94 14.24
C SER A 206 -25.81 6.95 13.17
N LYS A 207 -24.98 5.97 12.79
CA LYS A 207 -25.30 4.89 11.85
C LYS A 207 -24.66 3.58 12.29
N VAL A 208 -25.40 2.48 12.12
CA VAL A 208 -24.93 1.12 12.37
C VAL A 208 -25.21 0.27 11.11
N LEU A 209 -24.19 -0.33 10.55
CA LEU A 209 -24.24 -1.12 9.31
C LEU A 209 -23.77 -2.53 9.64
N ASN A 210 -24.70 -3.47 9.77
CA ASN A 210 -24.37 -4.85 10.16
C ASN A 210 -23.57 -5.55 9.07
N THR A 211 -22.55 -6.30 9.48
CA THR A 211 -21.67 -7.06 8.58
C THR A 211 -21.55 -8.51 9.01
N SER A 212 -20.93 -9.33 8.13
CA SER A 212 -20.54 -10.69 8.47
C SER A 212 -19.35 -10.70 9.45
N TYR A 213 -19.01 -11.87 9.96
CA TYR A 213 -17.83 -12.10 10.78
C TYR A 213 -16.57 -11.44 10.19
N THR A 214 -15.84 -10.73 11.02
CA THR A 214 -14.68 -9.92 10.60
C THR A 214 -13.59 -10.01 11.67
N ASP A 215 -12.41 -10.55 11.32
CA ASP A 215 -11.25 -10.56 12.20
C ASP A 215 -10.44 -9.26 12.07
N ARG A 216 -10.29 -8.78 10.84
CA ARG A 216 -9.53 -7.57 10.52
C ARG A 216 -10.28 -6.73 9.49
N VAL A 217 -10.08 -5.42 9.57
CA VAL A 217 -10.64 -4.48 8.60
C VAL A 217 -9.55 -3.54 8.09
N LYS A 218 -9.64 -3.21 6.79
CA LYS A 218 -8.94 -2.07 6.21
C LYS A 218 -9.97 -1.07 5.74
N ILE A 219 -9.83 0.19 6.17
CA ILE A 219 -10.74 1.27 5.81
C ILE A 219 -9.99 2.24 4.93
N LYS A 220 -10.61 2.70 3.85
CA LYS A 220 -10.09 3.79 3.01
C LYS A 220 -11.21 4.77 2.74
N VAL A 221 -10.88 6.05 2.85
CA VAL A 221 -11.82 7.17 2.66
C VAL A 221 -11.43 7.90 1.38
N SER A 222 -12.40 8.35 0.60
CA SER A 222 -12.17 9.19 -0.58
C SER A 222 -11.59 10.56 -0.18
N LEU A 223 -10.91 11.24 -1.10
CA LEU A 223 -10.31 12.54 -0.82
C LEU A 223 -11.35 13.59 -0.40
N ASP A 224 -12.53 13.57 -1.04
CA ASP A 224 -13.68 14.44 -0.71
C ASP A 224 -14.44 13.99 0.55
N GLN A 225 -14.02 12.88 1.16
CA GLN A 225 -14.53 12.31 2.42
C GLN A 225 -16.01 11.93 2.42
N LYS A 226 -16.63 11.80 1.23
CA LYS A 226 -18.01 11.37 1.07
C LYS A 226 -18.19 9.86 1.04
N TYR A 227 -17.14 9.13 0.66
CA TYR A 227 -17.20 7.70 0.38
C TYR A 227 -16.17 6.94 1.21
N VAL A 228 -16.58 5.77 1.69
CA VAL A 228 -15.75 4.88 2.49
C VAL A 228 -15.78 3.48 1.90
N LEU A 229 -14.61 2.86 1.79
CA LEU A 229 -14.44 1.45 1.48
C LEU A 229 -13.99 0.69 2.72
N PHE A 230 -14.73 -0.35 3.08
CA PHE A 230 -14.39 -1.27 4.15
C PHE A 230 -14.03 -2.63 3.55
N ASN A 231 -12.80 -3.07 3.73
CA ASN A 231 -12.42 -4.46 3.44
C ASN A 231 -12.49 -5.27 4.72
N ALA A 232 -13.57 -6.02 4.89
CA ALA A 232 -13.77 -6.96 6.00
C ALA A 232 -13.08 -8.29 5.68
N ILE A 233 -12.14 -8.69 6.50
CA ILE A 233 -11.31 -9.89 6.33
C ILE A 233 -11.67 -10.88 7.43
N ASN A 234 -12.02 -12.10 7.02
CA ASN A 234 -12.21 -13.25 7.89
C ASN A 234 -11.04 -14.22 7.66
N ASP A 235 -10.19 -14.37 8.65
CA ASP A 235 -8.99 -15.22 8.56
C ASP A 235 -9.29 -16.71 8.76
N ASN A 236 -10.53 -17.07 9.13
CA ASN A 236 -10.90 -18.48 9.30
C ASN A 236 -10.96 -19.20 7.95
N PRO A 237 -10.20 -20.27 7.76
CA PRO A 237 -10.33 -21.12 6.58
C PRO A 237 -11.74 -21.68 6.50
N SER A 238 -12.38 -21.52 5.35
CA SER A 238 -13.64 -22.22 5.05
C SER A 238 -13.35 -23.46 4.23
N ASN A 239 -14.34 -24.37 4.14
CA ASN A 239 -14.25 -25.54 3.23
C ASN A 239 -14.04 -25.14 1.76
N LYS A 240 -14.24 -23.85 1.44
CA LYS A 240 -14.10 -23.29 0.09
C LYS A 240 -12.82 -22.48 -0.15
N SER A 241 -12.14 -22.00 0.91
CA SER A 241 -10.94 -21.18 0.76
C SER A 241 -9.99 -21.35 1.93
N TYR A 242 -8.74 -21.72 1.62
CA TYR A 242 -7.63 -21.77 2.56
C TYR A 242 -7.24 -20.36 3.07
N TYR A 243 -7.45 -19.33 2.26
CA TYR A 243 -7.05 -17.96 2.54
C TYR A 243 -8.09 -17.14 3.33
N GLY A 244 -9.16 -17.81 3.85
CA GLY A 244 -10.28 -17.10 4.46
C GLY A 244 -11.20 -16.43 3.42
N GLN A 245 -11.98 -15.47 3.89
CA GLN A 245 -12.89 -14.69 3.04
C GLN A 245 -12.66 -13.21 3.26
N SER A 246 -12.68 -12.44 2.18
CA SER A 246 -12.64 -10.98 2.26
C SER A 246 -13.74 -10.36 1.41
N ASN A 247 -14.33 -9.27 1.90
CA ASN A 247 -15.42 -8.59 1.25
C ASN A 247 -15.20 -7.08 1.30
N ILE A 248 -15.40 -6.38 0.18
CA ILE A 248 -15.44 -4.92 0.16
C ILE A 248 -16.87 -4.44 0.26
N TYR A 249 -17.09 -3.51 1.16
CA TYR A 249 -18.32 -2.75 1.32
C TYR A 249 -18.03 -1.30 0.98
N PHE A 250 -18.92 -0.71 0.22
CA PHE A 250 -18.92 0.70 -0.12
C PHE A 250 -20.00 1.41 0.71
N PHE A 251 -19.67 2.54 1.30
CA PHE A 251 -20.58 3.37 2.05
C PHE A 251 -20.49 4.82 1.59
N GLU A 252 -21.66 5.40 1.29
CA GLU A 252 -21.82 6.81 0.98
C GLU A 252 -22.43 7.52 2.20
N ILE A 253 -21.72 8.51 2.74
CA ILE A 253 -22.09 9.19 3.98
C ILE A 253 -23.37 9.99 3.81
N THR A 254 -23.51 10.72 2.70
CA THR A 254 -24.63 11.62 2.42
C THR A 254 -25.97 10.90 2.33
N THR A 255 -26.02 9.85 1.53
CA THR A 255 -27.25 9.09 1.25
C THR A 255 -27.45 7.92 2.20
N SER A 256 -26.43 7.59 3.01
CA SER A 256 -26.36 6.38 3.82
C SER A 256 -26.47 5.08 3.01
N ARG A 257 -26.12 5.14 1.74
CA ARG A 257 -26.12 3.97 0.86
C ARG A 257 -24.98 3.04 1.22
N PHE A 258 -25.32 1.81 1.58
CA PHE A 258 -24.38 0.77 1.94
C PHE A 258 -24.56 -0.43 1.02
N ILE A 259 -23.51 -0.82 0.30
CA ILE A 259 -23.55 -1.94 -0.65
C ILE A 259 -22.31 -2.80 -0.51
N LYS A 260 -22.47 -4.09 -0.71
CA LYS A 260 -21.38 -5.02 -0.91
C LYS A 260 -20.97 -4.98 -2.37
N ILE A 261 -19.67 -4.75 -2.65
CA ILE A 261 -19.14 -4.78 -4.02
C ILE A 261 -19.04 -6.23 -4.49
N ASN A 262 -19.60 -6.49 -5.67
CA ASN A 262 -19.52 -7.82 -6.27
C ASN A 262 -18.15 -8.01 -6.94
N LEU A 263 -17.37 -8.96 -6.41
CA LEU A 263 -16.00 -9.27 -6.82
C LEU A 263 -15.87 -10.73 -7.19
N PRO A 264 -14.86 -11.10 -7.99
CA PRO A 264 -14.49 -12.50 -8.20
C PRO A 264 -14.19 -13.22 -6.89
N GLU A 265 -14.44 -14.52 -6.85
CA GLU A 265 -14.11 -15.36 -5.70
C GLU A 265 -12.60 -15.38 -5.47
N GLY A 266 -12.19 -15.24 -4.20
CA GLY A 266 -10.79 -15.22 -3.79
C GLY A 266 -10.45 -14.03 -2.89
N PRO A 267 -9.15 -13.84 -2.57
CA PRO A 267 -8.69 -12.77 -1.71
C PRO A 267 -8.82 -11.40 -2.39
N ILE A 268 -9.01 -10.37 -1.59
CA ILE A 268 -8.84 -8.99 -2.01
C ILE A 268 -7.38 -8.64 -1.73
N HIS A 269 -6.61 -8.41 -2.79
CA HIS A 269 -5.18 -8.14 -2.69
C HIS A 269 -4.92 -6.70 -2.32
N ASP A 270 -5.54 -5.75 -3.05
CA ASP A 270 -5.42 -4.33 -2.79
C ASP A 270 -6.64 -3.56 -3.33
N PHE A 271 -6.86 -2.35 -2.81
CA PHE A 271 -7.89 -1.44 -3.29
C PHE A 271 -7.51 -0.01 -2.95
N ALA A 272 -7.88 0.95 -3.79
CA ALA A 272 -7.58 2.36 -3.58
C ALA A 272 -8.59 3.27 -4.27
N PHE A 273 -8.91 4.41 -3.65
CA PHE A 273 -9.52 5.54 -4.36
C PHE A 273 -8.46 6.20 -5.24
N THR A 274 -8.88 6.75 -6.37
CA THR A 274 -8.04 7.66 -7.15
C THR A 274 -7.87 8.99 -6.39
N PRO A 275 -6.68 9.62 -6.44
CA PRO A 275 -6.46 10.88 -5.73
C PRO A 275 -7.43 12.01 -6.10
N ASN A 276 -7.97 12.04 -7.34
CA ASN A 276 -9.01 12.99 -7.73
C ASN A 276 -10.40 12.67 -7.16
N GLY A 277 -10.57 11.52 -6.48
CA GLY A 277 -11.82 11.11 -5.85
C GLY A 277 -12.93 10.64 -6.80
N GLU A 278 -12.67 10.55 -8.11
CA GLU A 278 -13.72 10.21 -9.10
C GLU A 278 -13.97 8.69 -9.22
N HIS A 279 -12.97 7.87 -8.87
CA HIS A 279 -13.01 6.41 -9.01
C HIS A 279 -12.36 5.71 -7.84
N PHE A 280 -12.55 4.40 -7.78
CA PHE A 280 -11.69 3.50 -7.00
C PHE A 280 -11.40 2.22 -7.80
N ILE A 281 -10.27 1.60 -7.46
CA ILE A 281 -9.76 0.41 -8.12
C ILE A 281 -9.69 -0.71 -7.08
N VAL A 282 -10.06 -1.92 -7.50
CA VAL A 282 -9.98 -3.13 -6.67
C VAL A 282 -9.24 -4.22 -7.42
N CYS A 283 -8.21 -4.79 -6.80
CA CYS A 283 -7.51 -5.99 -7.25
C CYS A 283 -7.96 -7.18 -6.41
N ALA A 284 -8.68 -8.14 -7.00
CA ALA A 284 -9.30 -9.23 -6.28
C ALA A 284 -9.37 -10.53 -7.09
N GLY A 285 -9.60 -11.63 -6.37
CA GLY A 285 -9.75 -12.98 -6.94
C GLY A 285 -8.49 -13.82 -6.82
N HIS A 286 -8.59 -15.08 -7.19
CA HIS A 286 -7.42 -15.97 -7.30
C HIS A 286 -6.51 -15.50 -8.45
N LEU A 287 -5.22 -15.82 -8.37
CA LEU A 287 -4.28 -15.49 -9.43
C LEU A 287 -4.56 -16.35 -10.70
N PRO A 288 -4.62 -15.73 -11.87
CA PRO A 288 -4.45 -14.31 -12.17
C PRO A 288 -5.62 -13.45 -11.67
N SER A 289 -5.32 -12.46 -10.81
CA SER A 289 -6.29 -11.57 -10.18
C SER A 289 -6.94 -10.62 -11.19
N ALA A 290 -8.19 -10.24 -10.95
CA ALA A 290 -8.88 -9.24 -11.74
C ALA A 290 -8.74 -7.85 -11.11
N VAL A 291 -8.40 -6.85 -11.92
CA VAL A 291 -8.34 -5.45 -11.52
C VAL A 291 -9.49 -4.70 -12.15
N LYS A 292 -10.36 -4.16 -11.31
CA LYS A 292 -11.63 -3.54 -11.71
C LYS A 292 -11.68 -2.08 -11.29
N LEU A 293 -12.21 -1.23 -12.19
CA LEU A 293 -12.48 0.18 -11.96
C LEU A 293 -13.95 0.37 -11.62
N TYR A 294 -14.19 1.18 -10.60
CA TYR A 294 -15.52 1.58 -10.15
C TYR A 294 -15.61 3.09 -10.08
N LYS A 295 -16.77 3.64 -10.40
CA LYS A 295 -17.09 5.06 -10.18
C LYS A 295 -17.17 5.37 -8.69
N LYS A 296 -16.95 6.62 -8.31
CA LYS A 296 -17.03 7.10 -6.90
C LYS A 296 -18.34 6.74 -6.19
N ASN A 297 -19.42 6.51 -6.93
CA ASN A 297 -20.71 6.09 -6.36
C ASN A 297 -20.86 4.56 -6.18
N GLY A 298 -19.78 3.79 -6.33
CA GLY A 298 -19.78 2.33 -6.15
C GLY A 298 -20.29 1.51 -7.34
N LEU A 299 -20.59 2.14 -8.47
CA LEU A 299 -21.01 1.43 -9.68
C LEU A 299 -19.78 0.92 -10.44
N TYR A 300 -19.83 -0.36 -10.87
CA TYR A 300 -18.83 -0.94 -11.76
C TYR A 300 -18.75 -0.15 -13.07
N GLU A 301 -17.54 0.09 -13.54
CA GLU A 301 -17.30 0.77 -14.81
C GLU A 301 -16.66 -0.15 -15.84
N LYS A 302 -15.47 -0.67 -15.57
CA LYS A 302 -14.75 -1.57 -16.49
C LYS A 302 -13.72 -2.44 -15.80
N ASP A 303 -13.28 -3.48 -16.49
CA ASP A 303 -12.06 -4.21 -16.13
C ASP A 303 -10.84 -3.45 -16.69
N ILE A 304 -9.81 -3.24 -15.84
CA ILE A 304 -8.54 -2.63 -16.26
C ILE A 304 -7.62 -3.73 -16.79
N ALA A 305 -7.43 -4.79 -15.98
CA ALA A 305 -6.47 -5.84 -16.28
C ALA A 305 -6.84 -7.16 -15.60
N LYS A 306 -6.20 -8.23 -16.07
CA LYS A 306 -6.16 -9.53 -15.40
C LYS A 306 -4.73 -10.07 -15.47
N GLY A 307 -4.13 -10.37 -14.31
CA GLY A 307 -2.74 -10.79 -14.24
C GLY A 307 -2.30 -11.20 -12.84
N ASN A 308 -1.01 -11.43 -12.66
CA ASN A 308 -0.45 -11.77 -11.36
C ASN A 308 -0.14 -10.50 -10.55
N PHE A 309 -1.21 -9.78 -10.18
CA PHE A 309 -1.11 -8.52 -9.45
C PHE A 309 -1.62 -8.66 -8.02
N ASN A 310 -0.97 -7.97 -7.10
CA ASN A 310 -1.37 -7.87 -5.70
C ASN A 310 -1.21 -6.47 -5.10
N THR A 311 -0.77 -5.50 -5.91
CA THR A 311 -0.48 -4.13 -5.45
C THR A 311 -0.92 -3.13 -6.51
N ILE A 312 -1.59 -2.08 -6.07
CA ILE A 312 -2.07 -0.97 -6.89
C ILE A 312 -1.33 0.30 -6.48
N LYS A 313 -0.71 0.99 -7.43
CA LYS A 313 -0.04 2.28 -7.22
C LYS A 313 -0.59 3.30 -8.22
N ILE A 314 -1.48 4.15 -7.75
CA ILE A 314 -2.10 5.21 -8.58
C ILE A 314 -1.23 6.45 -8.52
N SER A 315 -1.02 7.11 -9.65
CA SER A 315 -0.26 8.37 -9.71
C SER A 315 -1.00 9.50 -8.96
N PRO A 316 -0.29 10.43 -8.31
CA PRO A 316 -0.90 11.55 -7.58
C PRO A 316 -1.89 12.38 -8.39
N ASP A 317 -1.66 12.51 -9.70
CA ASP A 317 -2.55 13.22 -10.63
C ASP A 317 -3.73 12.37 -11.13
N SER A 318 -3.83 11.10 -10.73
CA SER A 318 -4.89 10.16 -11.13
C SER A 318 -4.92 9.80 -12.62
N ARG A 319 -3.87 10.08 -13.40
CA ARG A 319 -3.81 9.74 -14.83
C ARG A 319 -3.32 8.32 -15.08
N PHE A 320 -2.49 7.77 -14.18
CA PHE A 320 -1.81 6.50 -14.38
C PHE A 320 -2.00 5.57 -13.19
N VAL A 321 -1.92 4.29 -13.47
CA VAL A 321 -1.83 3.25 -12.44
C VAL A 321 -0.76 2.23 -12.81
N ALA A 322 0.10 1.88 -11.86
CA ALA A 322 0.98 0.74 -11.94
C ALA A 322 0.36 -0.44 -11.16
N LEU A 323 0.15 -1.55 -11.84
CA LEU A 323 -0.33 -2.81 -11.28
C LEU A 323 0.87 -3.73 -11.12
N CYS A 324 1.13 -4.13 -9.87
CA CYS A 324 2.38 -4.81 -9.53
C CYS A 324 2.12 -6.18 -8.89
N GLY A 325 3.00 -7.13 -9.20
CA GLY A 325 3.03 -8.46 -8.60
C GLY A 325 4.26 -8.61 -7.68
N PHE A 326 4.19 -8.05 -6.46
CA PHE A 326 5.30 -8.02 -5.50
C PHE A 326 5.24 -9.13 -4.45
N GLY A 327 6.23 -9.16 -3.56
CA GLY A 327 6.33 -10.13 -2.48
C GLY A 327 6.65 -11.55 -2.98
N ALA A 328 5.70 -12.47 -2.93
CA ALA A 328 5.86 -13.84 -3.40
C ALA A 328 5.71 -14.00 -4.92
N LEU A 329 5.35 -12.93 -5.64
CA LEU A 329 5.17 -12.92 -7.09
C LEU A 329 6.48 -12.52 -7.80
N LYS A 330 6.48 -12.65 -9.15
CA LYS A 330 7.68 -12.50 -9.98
C LYS A 330 8.17 -11.07 -10.18
N GLY A 331 7.45 -10.06 -9.65
CA GLY A 331 7.80 -8.65 -9.82
C GLY A 331 7.29 -8.03 -11.12
N ASP A 332 6.33 -8.64 -11.79
CA ASP A 332 5.74 -8.07 -13.01
C ASP A 332 5.03 -6.75 -12.67
N ILE A 333 5.24 -5.75 -13.52
CA ILE A 333 4.61 -4.42 -13.41
C ILE A 333 3.99 -4.07 -14.75
N GLU A 334 2.71 -3.70 -14.74
CA GLU A 334 2.03 -3.17 -15.91
C GLU A 334 1.50 -1.78 -15.61
N PHE A 335 1.72 -0.86 -16.54
CA PHE A 335 1.33 0.54 -16.43
C PHE A 335 0.14 0.82 -17.33
N TYR A 336 -0.91 1.40 -16.78
CA TYR A 336 -2.14 1.72 -17.50
C TYR A 336 -2.47 3.20 -17.38
N SER A 337 -2.97 3.77 -18.46
CA SER A 337 -3.63 5.07 -18.45
C SER A 337 -5.05 4.91 -17.88
N LEU A 338 -5.41 5.69 -16.88
CA LEU A 338 -6.76 5.70 -16.32
C LEU A 338 -7.74 6.52 -17.16
N ILE A 339 -7.25 7.33 -18.09
CA ILE A 339 -8.09 8.17 -18.98
C ILE A 339 -8.84 7.27 -19.99
N ASP A 340 -8.11 6.43 -20.71
CA ASP A 340 -8.65 5.55 -21.76
C ASP A 340 -8.62 4.07 -21.40
N GLY A 341 -7.83 3.67 -20.38
CA GLY A 341 -7.63 2.31 -19.95
C GLY A 341 -6.55 1.56 -20.75
N ALA A 342 -5.77 2.27 -21.56
CA ALA A 342 -4.73 1.66 -22.38
C ALA A 342 -3.55 1.17 -21.55
N LEU A 343 -2.99 0.02 -21.92
CA LEU A 343 -1.70 -0.44 -21.42
C LEU A 343 -0.59 0.42 -22.06
N ILE A 344 0.12 1.20 -21.25
CA ILE A 344 1.17 2.13 -21.71
C ILE A 344 2.59 1.61 -21.54
N GLY A 345 2.78 0.56 -20.74
CA GLY A 345 4.09 -0.08 -20.60
C GLY A 345 4.10 -1.27 -19.66
N LYS A 346 5.22 -1.98 -19.67
CA LYS A 346 5.50 -3.13 -18.82
C LYS A 346 6.95 -3.08 -18.35
N ASN A 347 7.16 -3.54 -17.13
CA ASN A 347 8.49 -3.75 -16.57
C ASN A 347 8.45 -4.98 -15.65
N ASN A 348 9.62 -5.39 -15.17
CA ASN A 348 9.75 -6.41 -14.13
C ASN A 348 10.77 -5.95 -13.10
N PHE A 349 10.38 -5.98 -11.83
CA PHE A 349 11.25 -5.64 -10.74
C PHE A 349 11.12 -6.70 -9.63
N PHE A 350 11.88 -7.77 -9.77
CA PHE A 350 11.86 -8.88 -8.84
C PHE A 350 12.32 -8.45 -7.43
N CYS A 351 11.68 -8.98 -6.39
CA CYS A 351 11.96 -8.65 -4.98
C CYS A 351 11.82 -7.16 -4.61
N CYS A 352 11.18 -6.34 -5.42
CA CYS A 352 10.88 -4.96 -5.06
C CYS A 352 10.08 -4.89 -3.75
N VAL A 353 10.53 -4.05 -2.81
CA VAL A 353 9.93 -3.86 -1.49
C VAL A 353 9.25 -2.51 -1.41
N ASN A 354 9.96 -1.44 -1.77
CA ASN A 354 9.43 -0.10 -1.83
C ASN A 354 9.18 0.30 -3.28
N PHE A 355 7.99 0.86 -3.56
CA PHE A 355 7.61 1.32 -4.88
C PHE A 355 6.65 2.50 -4.75
N GLU A 356 7.10 3.69 -5.10
CA GLU A 356 6.34 4.93 -4.88
C GLU A 356 6.46 5.89 -6.05
N TRP A 357 5.38 6.66 -6.29
CA TRP A 357 5.35 7.72 -7.29
C TRP A 357 6.07 8.97 -6.77
N SER A 358 6.71 9.71 -7.70
CA SER A 358 7.05 11.11 -7.47
C SER A 358 5.77 11.95 -7.37
N GLN A 359 5.82 13.07 -6.64
CA GLN A 359 4.64 13.93 -6.44
C GLN A 359 4.08 14.49 -7.75
N ASP A 360 4.93 14.75 -8.73
CA ASP A 360 4.55 15.25 -10.06
C ASP A 360 4.05 14.15 -11.02
N SER A 361 3.95 12.91 -10.55
CA SER A 361 3.46 11.76 -11.34
C SER A 361 4.32 11.36 -12.54
N LYS A 362 5.56 11.87 -12.65
CA LYS A 362 6.45 11.59 -13.79
C LYS A 362 7.25 10.33 -13.62
N TYR A 363 7.64 10.04 -12.37
CA TYR A 363 8.56 8.94 -12.05
C TYR A 363 8.05 8.05 -10.94
N LEU A 364 8.58 6.83 -10.90
CA LEU A 364 8.43 5.89 -9.79
C LEU A 364 9.82 5.48 -9.30
N LEU A 365 10.01 5.51 -8.00
CA LEU A 365 11.16 4.95 -7.32
C LEU A 365 10.81 3.55 -6.83
N GLY A 366 11.58 2.56 -7.26
CA GLY A 366 11.49 1.21 -6.72
C GLY A 366 12.83 0.79 -6.12
N SER A 367 12.80 -0.09 -5.12
CA SER A 367 14.01 -0.60 -4.49
C SER A 367 13.90 -2.04 -4.00
N VAL A 368 15.02 -2.77 -4.12
CA VAL A 368 15.25 -4.08 -3.49
C VAL A 368 16.08 -3.85 -2.23
N LEU A 369 15.48 -4.11 -1.08
CA LEU A 369 16.07 -3.79 0.21
C LEU A 369 16.65 -5.04 0.89
N SER A 370 17.71 -4.86 1.66
CA SER A 370 18.40 -5.89 2.45
C SER A 370 17.49 -6.51 3.52
N THR A 371 16.43 -5.82 3.93
CA THR A 371 15.38 -6.34 4.81
C THR A 371 14.61 -7.51 4.18
N ARG A 372 14.56 -7.59 2.86
CA ARG A 372 13.93 -8.66 2.09
C ARG A 372 14.93 -9.66 1.55
N VAL A 373 16.00 -9.17 0.90
CA VAL A 373 17.05 -9.96 0.26
C VAL A 373 18.39 -9.30 0.53
N LYS A 374 19.34 -10.03 1.12
CA LYS A 374 20.65 -9.47 1.53
C LYS A 374 21.62 -9.23 0.38
N VAL A 375 21.33 -9.76 -0.79
CA VAL A 375 22.16 -9.63 -2.00
C VAL A 375 21.38 -8.93 -3.10
N ASP A 376 22.10 -8.43 -4.11
CA ASP A 376 21.50 -7.80 -5.28
C ASP A 376 20.55 -6.64 -4.94
N ASN A 377 20.91 -5.86 -3.91
CA ASN A 377 20.18 -4.66 -3.58
C ASN A 377 20.39 -3.62 -4.68
N GLU A 378 19.31 -2.99 -5.09
CA GLU A 378 19.31 -1.97 -6.12
C GLU A 378 18.18 -0.98 -5.91
N TYR A 379 18.29 0.19 -6.51
CA TYR A 379 17.15 1.05 -6.73
C TYR A 379 17.02 1.42 -8.21
N ARG A 380 15.79 1.65 -8.63
CA ARG A 380 15.46 2.05 -9.99
C ARG A 380 14.50 3.22 -9.97
N ILE A 381 14.71 4.16 -10.89
CA ILE A 381 13.73 5.20 -11.20
C ILE A 381 13.21 4.93 -12.60
N MET A 382 11.89 4.82 -12.70
CA MET A 382 11.16 4.54 -13.93
C MET A 382 10.26 5.72 -14.27
N LYS A 383 10.03 5.98 -15.55
CA LYS A 383 8.97 6.88 -16.00
C LYS A 383 7.59 6.27 -15.78
N TYR A 384 6.55 7.09 -15.89
CA TYR A 384 5.14 6.68 -15.80
C TYR A 384 4.74 5.52 -16.74
N ASN A 385 5.51 5.26 -17.79
CA ASN A 385 5.30 4.16 -18.75
C ASN A 385 6.21 2.94 -18.49
N GLY A 386 6.93 2.91 -17.38
CA GLY A 386 7.82 1.82 -17.00
C GLY A 386 9.20 1.84 -17.66
N GLU A 387 9.54 2.87 -18.43
CA GLU A 387 10.89 3.04 -18.98
C GLU A 387 11.87 3.36 -17.86
N GLU A 388 12.92 2.57 -17.70
CA GLU A 388 13.96 2.79 -16.70
C GLU A 388 14.86 3.96 -17.11
N VAL A 389 15.02 4.94 -16.24
CA VAL A 389 15.91 6.10 -16.43
C VAL A 389 17.11 6.08 -15.52
N VAL A 390 16.98 5.49 -14.35
CA VAL A 390 18.08 5.27 -13.41
C VAL A 390 18.03 3.83 -12.93
N VAL A 391 19.16 3.14 -13.00
CA VAL A 391 19.36 1.83 -12.39
C VAL A 391 20.69 1.84 -11.67
N ASP A 392 20.68 1.66 -10.37
CA ASP A 392 21.89 1.57 -9.56
C ASP A 392 21.93 0.27 -8.78
N LYS A 393 22.86 -0.60 -9.16
CA LYS A 393 23.12 -1.91 -8.55
C LYS A 393 24.35 -1.91 -7.65
N ASN A 394 25.05 -0.77 -7.57
CA ASN A 394 26.33 -0.66 -6.86
C ASN A 394 26.19 -0.04 -5.46
N VAL A 395 24.99 -0.05 -4.92
CA VAL A 395 24.66 0.62 -3.65
C VAL A 395 25.00 -0.19 -2.39
N GLY A 396 25.44 -1.44 -2.55
CA GLY A 396 25.68 -2.34 -1.40
C GLY A 396 24.38 -2.78 -0.71
N GLU A 397 24.43 -3.00 0.62
CA GLU A 397 23.26 -3.35 1.41
C GLU A 397 22.38 -2.13 1.69
N ILE A 398 21.26 -1.96 0.99
CA ILE A 398 20.29 -0.88 1.22
C ILE A 398 19.22 -1.36 2.22
N TYR A 399 18.94 -0.56 3.24
CA TYR A 399 17.86 -0.83 4.21
C TYR A 399 16.63 0.03 3.98
N ASP A 400 16.80 1.28 3.50
CA ASP A 400 15.73 2.20 3.13
C ASP A 400 16.13 3.02 1.89
N CYS A 401 15.17 3.36 1.06
CA CYS A 401 15.34 4.18 -0.13
C CYS A 401 14.04 4.96 -0.37
N LEU A 402 14.10 6.29 -0.26
CA LEU A 402 12.93 7.15 -0.25
C LEU A 402 13.16 8.37 -1.16
N PHE A 403 12.12 8.81 -1.88
CA PHE A 403 12.13 10.17 -2.44
C PHE A 403 12.10 11.18 -1.30
N LEU A 404 12.91 12.24 -1.43
CA LEU A 404 12.88 13.40 -0.56
C LEU A 404 12.31 14.56 -1.38
N TYR A 405 11.17 15.08 -0.94
CA TYR A 405 10.44 16.14 -1.64
C TYR A 405 10.77 17.49 -1.01
N GLU A 406 10.89 18.54 -1.85
CA GLU A 406 10.80 19.91 -1.39
C GLU A 406 9.34 20.35 -1.38
N GLU A 407 8.96 21.13 -0.38
CA GLU A 407 7.71 21.86 -0.40
C GLU A 407 7.85 22.96 -1.48
N ASP A 408 7.32 22.71 -2.66
CA ASP A 408 7.24 23.75 -3.69
C ASP A 408 5.95 24.53 -3.45
N GLU A 409 6.06 25.79 -3.04
CA GLU A 409 4.92 26.72 -2.86
C GLU A 409 4.16 26.95 -4.19
N ASN A 410 4.80 26.64 -5.31
CA ASN A 410 4.15 26.63 -6.62
C ASN A 410 3.51 25.26 -6.86
N LYS A 411 2.17 25.21 -6.80
CA LYS A 411 1.40 24.02 -7.18
C LYS A 411 1.99 23.39 -8.43
N ILE A 412 2.33 22.11 -8.34
CA ILE A 412 2.88 21.31 -9.43
C ILE A 412 1.98 21.50 -10.66
N LYS A 413 2.50 22.18 -11.67
CA LYS A 413 1.83 22.25 -12.97
C LYS A 413 2.08 20.92 -13.66
N TYR A 414 1.02 20.12 -13.78
CA TYR A 414 1.08 18.89 -14.57
C TYR A 414 1.21 19.27 -16.04
N ASP A 415 2.34 18.92 -16.66
CA ASP A 415 2.52 19.07 -18.09
C ASP A 415 1.51 18.19 -18.84
N GLU A 416 0.95 18.66 -19.94
CA GLU A 416 0.13 17.85 -20.83
C GLU A 416 1.00 16.77 -21.48
N PHE A 417 0.89 15.52 -21.00
CA PHE A 417 1.56 14.40 -21.64
C PHE A 417 0.83 14.01 -22.91
N ASN A 418 1.53 14.02 -24.03
CA ASN A 418 1.02 13.55 -25.33
C ASN A 418 0.96 12.01 -25.32
N ILE A 419 -0.11 11.42 -24.80
CA ILE A 419 -0.34 9.98 -24.71
C ILE A 419 -0.44 9.34 -26.10
N GLU A 420 -0.90 10.09 -27.11
CA GLU A 420 -1.09 9.59 -28.49
C GLU A 420 0.17 9.03 -29.16
N LYS A 421 1.37 9.51 -28.81
CA LYS A 421 2.61 9.06 -29.43
C LYS A 421 3.12 7.71 -28.91
N ASN A 422 2.76 7.33 -27.70
CA ASN A 422 3.30 6.13 -27.05
C ASN A 422 2.48 4.87 -27.31
N SER A 423 1.17 4.97 -27.55
CA SER A 423 0.34 3.82 -27.95
C SER A 423 0.74 3.27 -29.32
N LYS A 424 1.08 4.15 -30.28
CA LYS A 424 1.55 3.75 -31.62
C LYS A 424 2.92 3.04 -31.60
N SER A 425 3.79 3.35 -30.63
CA SER A 425 5.12 2.69 -30.52
C SER A 425 5.04 1.25 -30.01
N LEU A 426 4.06 0.93 -29.17
CA LEU A 426 3.84 -0.43 -28.67
C LEU A 426 3.15 -1.33 -29.70
N GLU A 427 2.27 -0.79 -30.52
CA GLU A 427 1.70 -1.53 -31.66
C GLU A 427 2.76 -1.85 -32.72
N ASN A 428 3.69 -0.95 -32.98
CA ASN A 428 4.80 -1.19 -33.91
C ASN A 428 5.80 -2.22 -33.35
N LYS A 429 6.14 -2.20 -32.07
CA LYS A 429 6.98 -3.25 -31.44
C LYS A 429 6.30 -4.63 -31.43
N LYS A 430 4.96 -4.70 -31.35
CA LYS A 430 4.23 -5.96 -31.50
C LYS A 430 4.31 -6.50 -32.94
N LYS A 431 4.39 -5.64 -33.97
CA LYS A 431 4.54 -6.04 -35.35
C LYS A 431 5.97 -6.50 -35.72
N GLU A 432 6.99 -5.99 -35.05
CA GLU A 432 8.38 -6.39 -35.28
C GLU A 432 8.79 -7.71 -34.60
N ASN A 433 8.12 -8.12 -33.51
CA ASN A 433 8.41 -9.38 -32.81
C ASN A 433 7.59 -10.59 -33.28
N THR A 434 6.68 -10.42 -34.23
CA THR A 434 6.05 -11.54 -34.92
C THR A 434 6.85 -11.85 -36.16
N GLY A 435 8.00 -12.53 -36.01
CA GLY A 435 8.78 -13.14 -37.09
C GLY A 435 7.89 -14.05 -37.92
N GLY A 436 7.75 -13.69 -39.16
CA GLY A 436 7.01 -14.14 -40.26
C GLY A 436 6.48 -15.57 -40.30
N ILE A 437 5.15 -15.69 -40.31
CA ILE A 437 4.48 -16.58 -41.25
C ILE A 437 3.52 -15.69 -42.04
N LYS A 438 3.90 -15.38 -43.31
CA LYS A 438 2.97 -14.78 -44.26
C LYS A 438 1.94 -15.83 -44.66
N LEU A 439 0.74 -15.73 -44.06
CA LEU A 439 -0.44 -16.38 -44.62
C LEU A 439 -1.00 -15.48 -45.72
N THR A 440 -0.66 -15.82 -46.96
CA THR A 440 -1.36 -15.32 -48.16
C THR A 440 -2.74 -15.97 -48.19
N SER A 441 -3.79 -15.16 -47.98
CA SER A 441 -5.17 -15.56 -48.15
C SER A 441 -5.46 -15.75 -49.65
N THR A 442 -5.42 -17.00 -50.11
CA THR A 442 -6.08 -17.42 -51.37
C THR A 442 -7.28 -18.29 -50.96
N LEU A 443 -8.49 -17.80 -51.24
CA LEU A 443 -9.69 -18.60 -51.14
C LEU A 443 -9.55 -19.85 -52.02
N GLY A 444 -9.41 -21.01 -51.40
CA GLY A 444 -9.48 -22.32 -52.04
C GLY A 444 -10.12 -23.31 -51.08
N LYS A 445 -11.19 -23.93 -51.53
CA LYS A 445 -11.92 -25.01 -50.83
C LYS A 445 -10.93 -26.08 -50.38
N ILE A 446 -10.96 -26.41 -49.08
CA ILE A 446 -10.24 -27.56 -48.51
C ILE A 446 -11.21 -28.72 -48.52
N GLU A 447 -11.02 -29.67 -49.43
CA GLU A 447 -11.64 -31.01 -49.36
C GLU A 447 -10.78 -31.87 -48.42
N PHE A 448 -11.40 -32.44 -47.41
CA PHE A 448 -10.78 -33.43 -46.55
C PHE A 448 -10.78 -34.80 -47.20
N THR A 449 -9.61 -35.25 -47.66
CA THR A 449 -9.38 -36.66 -48.03
C THR A 449 -8.79 -37.39 -46.82
N ASN A 450 -9.60 -38.26 -46.21
CA ASN A 450 -9.13 -39.25 -45.23
C ASN A 450 -8.21 -40.27 -45.98
N LYS A 451 -6.93 -40.30 -45.60
CA LYS A 451 -6.11 -41.51 -45.76
C LYS A 451 -5.41 -41.79 -44.43
N GLY A 452 -5.92 -42.81 -43.78
CA GLY A 452 -5.39 -43.34 -42.54
C GLY A 452 -3.97 -43.93 -42.75
N LYS A 453 -3.15 -43.72 -41.72
CA LYS A 453 -2.09 -44.64 -41.30
C LYS A 453 -2.23 -44.79 -39.79
N GLU A 454 -2.61 -45.98 -39.37
CA GLU A 454 -2.58 -46.41 -37.98
C GLU A 454 -1.13 -46.47 -37.52
N ILE A 455 -0.84 -45.83 -36.39
CA ILE A 455 0.41 -46.01 -35.63
C ILE A 455 0.03 -46.94 -34.46
N PRO A 456 0.78 -48.05 -34.25
CA PRO A 456 0.48 -49.00 -33.18
C PRO A 456 0.68 -48.32 -31.81
N ILE A 457 -0.27 -48.54 -30.93
CA ILE A 457 -0.20 -48.18 -29.50
C ILE A 457 0.61 -49.27 -28.81
N ASP A 458 1.75 -48.93 -28.27
CA ASP A 458 2.59 -49.75 -27.42
C ASP A 458 2.01 -49.74 -26.00
N ASP A 459 1.52 -50.92 -25.55
CA ASP A 459 0.95 -51.11 -24.21
C ASP A 459 2.07 -51.18 -23.15
N GLY A 460 2.56 -50.04 -22.72
CA GLY A 460 3.49 -49.94 -21.60
C GLY A 460 2.78 -50.09 -20.24
N GLU A 461 3.10 -51.15 -19.56
CA GLU A 461 2.57 -51.58 -18.26
C GLU A 461 2.60 -50.44 -17.19
N ILE A 462 1.44 -50.16 -16.59
CA ILE A 462 1.29 -49.34 -15.41
C ILE A 462 1.60 -50.19 -14.18
N ILE A 463 2.77 -50.01 -13.58
CA ILE A 463 3.14 -50.63 -12.31
C ILE A 463 2.27 -50.04 -11.19
N GLY A 464 1.50 -50.93 -10.59
CA GLY A 464 0.48 -50.61 -9.60
C GLY A 464 1.02 -50.10 -8.27
N LEU A 465 0.43 -49.06 -7.74
CA LEU A 465 0.56 -48.61 -6.36
C LEU A 465 -0.22 -49.53 -5.42
N GLY A 466 0.50 -50.21 -4.56
CA GLY A 466 -0.02 -51.23 -3.64
C GLY A 466 -1.02 -50.68 -2.61
N LYS A 467 -2.15 -51.37 -2.51
CA LYS A 467 -3.16 -51.19 -1.45
C LYS A 467 -2.57 -51.59 -0.09
N LYS A 468 -2.46 -50.68 0.86
CA LYS A 468 -2.21 -50.99 2.27
C LYS A 468 -3.45 -51.63 2.90
N LYS A 469 -3.33 -52.88 3.30
CA LYS A 469 -4.33 -53.65 4.08
C LYS A 469 -4.48 -53.05 5.49
N LYS A 470 -5.70 -52.73 5.88
CA LYS A 470 -6.10 -52.44 7.27
C LYS A 470 -5.97 -53.73 8.10
N LYS A 471 -5.11 -53.72 9.12
CA LYS A 471 -5.13 -54.76 10.18
C LYS A 471 -6.20 -54.43 11.21
N LYS A 472 -7.20 -55.29 11.34
CA LYS A 472 -8.13 -55.37 12.48
C LYS A 472 -7.36 -55.79 13.69
N LYS A 473 -7.41 -55.00 14.79
CA LYS A 473 -7.01 -55.49 16.13
C LYS A 473 -8.26 -56.13 16.77
N HIS A 474 -8.10 -57.41 17.13
CA HIS A 474 -9.01 -58.11 18.02
C HIS A 474 -8.73 -57.64 19.47
N ASN A 475 -9.78 -57.31 20.19
CA ASN A 475 -9.82 -57.30 21.65
C ASN A 475 -9.79 -58.75 22.14
N LYS A 476 -8.95 -59.01 23.14
CA LYS A 476 -9.15 -60.08 24.12
C LYS A 476 -8.97 -59.47 25.50
N ASP A 477 -10.08 -59.55 26.25
CA ASP A 477 -10.12 -59.40 27.69
C ASP A 477 -9.23 -60.44 28.36
N ASN A 478 -8.57 -60.04 29.44
CA ASN A 478 -8.64 -60.77 30.74
C ASN A 478 -7.68 -60.21 31.74
N LYS A 479 -8.28 -59.95 32.92
CA LYS A 479 -7.78 -59.71 34.28
C LYS A 479 -7.26 -58.33 34.60
#